data_a0e26860016ba0da986c008cfab06e22
#
_entry.id   a0e26860016ba0da986c008cfab06e22
#
_cell.length_a   1.000
_cell.length_b   1.000
_cell.length_c   1.000
_cell.angle_alpha   90.00
_cell.angle_beta   90.00
_cell.angle_gamma   90.00
#
_symmetry.space_group_name_H-M   'P 1'
#
loop_
_entity.id
_entity.type
_entity.pdbx_description
1 polymer ?
#
loop_
_entity_poly.entity_id
_entity_poly.type
_entity_poly.pdbx_seq_one_letter_code
_entity_poly.pdbx_strand_id
1 'polypeptide(L)'
;MKCKLLVAEDELIERKVLCRTLQKYLGDLITLYEAKNGREALEIFAREAPQVAVLDIEMPGLTGLEVARKIRETDRNCAILFLTGFDKFDYARQAISVRAMDYLLKPYNEQELVFAVEDAIRQVSVPLPARPAQPPAPAEPLRREEDEDMRTAIIRAEISRFIDAHYGEDISMQDAAAALRYSDAYFCKLFKQCFKVNFSAYLNEYRVNKARQLILDPRLSLKDIGAAVGYSDANYFTRVFKRLTGQTPSEYRMAAAEKAVQG
;
A
#
# COMPACT_ATOMS: atom_id res chain seq x y z
N MET A 1 4.84 18.64 -9.83
CA MET A 1 3.36 18.83 -9.77
C MET A 1 2.86 17.98 -8.63
N LYS A 2 1.97 18.48 -7.76
CA LYS A 2 1.40 17.65 -6.67
C LYS A 2 0.40 16.65 -7.24
N CYS A 3 0.37 15.43 -6.68
CA CYS A 3 -0.63 14.42 -7.03
C CYS A 3 -2.01 14.81 -6.47
N LYS A 4 -3.04 14.79 -7.29
CA LYS A 4 -4.41 15.03 -6.84
C LYS A 4 -4.96 13.76 -6.20
N LEU A 5 -5.33 13.85 -4.92
CA LEU A 5 -5.84 12.76 -4.10
C LEU A 5 -7.28 13.06 -3.67
N LEU A 6 -8.20 12.16 -4.03
CA LEU A 6 -9.58 12.18 -3.56
C LEU A 6 -9.73 11.26 -2.34
N VAL A 7 -10.37 11.75 -1.29
CA VAL A 7 -10.79 10.98 -0.12
C VAL A 7 -12.31 11.03 -0.03
N ALA A 8 -12.98 9.87 -0.03
CA ALA A 8 -14.42 9.75 0.17
C ALA A 8 -14.70 8.88 1.41
N GLU A 9 -15.35 9.49 2.40
CA GLU A 9 -15.69 8.91 3.68
C GLU A 9 -16.93 9.65 4.22
N ASP A 10 -17.99 8.96 4.60
CA ASP A 10 -19.22 9.61 5.03
C ASP A 10 -19.17 10.09 6.49
N GLU A 11 -18.47 9.37 7.35
CA GLU A 11 -18.30 9.77 8.74
C GLU A 11 -17.37 10.97 8.88
N LEU A 12 -17.92 12.10 9.36
CA LEU A 12 -17.19 13.36 9.48
C LEU A 12 -15.88 13.24 10.28
N ILE A 13 -15.90 12.51 11.40
CA ILE A 13 -14.74 12.39 12.29
C ILE A 13 -13.66 11.56 11.59
N GLU A 14 -14.02 10.41 11.03
CA GLU A 14 -13.09 9.53 10.30
C GLU A 14 -12.49 10.25 9.10
N ARG A 15 -13.30 10.93 8.29
CA ARG A 15 -12.84 11.75 7.17
C ARG A 15 -11.82 12.79 7.60
N LYS A 16 -12.08 13.51 8.70
CA LYS A 16 -11.16 14.55 9.20
C LYS A 16 -9.86 13.97 9.72
N VAL A 17 -9.89 12.83 10.42
CA VAL A 17 -8.70 12.13 10.89
C VAL A 17 -7.88 11.65 9.68
N LEU A 18 -8.51 11.00 8.72
CA LEU A 18 -7.92 10.50 7.49
C LEU A 18 -7.23 11.63 6.70
N CYS A 19 -7.96 12.72 6.42
CA CYS A 19 -7.42 13.88 5.70
C CYS A 19 -6.28 14.56 6.45
N ARG A 20 -6.40 14.70 7.78
CA ARG A 20 -5.32 15.29 8.61
C ARG A 20 -4.06 14.43 8.59
N THR A 21 -4.20 13.11 8.71
CA THR A 21 -3.07 12.18 8.62
C THR A 21 -2.37 12.29 7.27
N LEU A 22 -3.11 12.24 6.18
CA LEU A 22 -2.55 12.35 4.83
C LEU A 22 -1.90 13.72 4.60
N GLN A 23 -2.51 14.80 5.06
CA GLN A 23 -1.93 16.15 4.95
C GLN A 23 -0.67 16.31 5.80
N LYS A 24 -0.62 15.74 7.00
CA LYS A 24 0.55 15.76 7.90
C LYS A 24 1.78 15.09 7.28
N TYR A 25 1.59 13.93 6.64
CA TYR A 25 2.70 13.13 6.13
C TYR A 25 3.00 13.34 4.65
N LEU A 26 2.00 13.71 3.84
CA LEU A 26 2.08 13.78 2.38
C LEU A 26 1.73 15.15 1.80
N GLY A 27 1.46 16.18 2.63
CA GLY A 27 0.98 17.49 2.18
C GLY A 27 1.85 18.20 1.15
N ASP A 28 3.15 17.90 1.13
CA ASP A 28 4.08 18.42 0.10
C ASP A 28 3.92 17.71 -1.26
N LEU A 29 3.38 16.50 -1.26
CA LEU A 29 3.24 15.62 -2.44
C LEU A 29 1.84 15.65 -3.05
N ILE A 30 0.81 16.02 -2.27
CA ILE A 30 -0.59 15.90 -2.66
C ILE A 30 -1.34 17.23 -2.70
N THR A 31 -2.38 17.27 -3.54
CA THR A 31 -3.51 18.20 -3.43
C THR A 31 -4.73 17.37 -3.05
N LEU A 32 -5.25 17.58 -1.84
CA LEU A 32 -6.29 16.76 -1.24
C LEU A 32 -7.68 17.32 -1.54
N TYR A 33 -8.60 16.44 -1.94
CA TYR A 33 -10.03 16.71 -2.14
C TYR A 33 -10.83 15.79 -1.23
N GLU A 34 -11.82 16.36 -0.51
CA GLU A 34 -12.68 15.63 0.43
C GLU A 34 -14.08 15.48 -0.15
N ALA A 35 -14.66 14.29 -0.05
CA ALA A 35 -16.06 13.99 -0.37
C ALA A 35 -16.72 13.30 0.83
N LYS A 36 -17.96 13.69 1.14
CA LYS A 36 -18.75 13.14 2.24
C LYS A 36 -19.71 12.01 1.84
N ASN A 37 -19.73 11.64 0.58
CA ASN A 37 -20.52 10.55 0.02
C ASN A 37 -20.05 10.23 -1.41
N GLY A 38 -20.54 9.11 -1.95
CA GLY A 38 -20.16 8.66 -3.28
C GLY A 38 -20.58 9.58 -4.43
N ARG A 39 -21.67 10.34 -4.30
CA ARG A 39 -22.10 11.31 -5.34
C ARG A 39 -21.11 12.46 -5.43
N GLU A 40 -20.79 13.09 -4.30
CA GLU A 40 -19.80 14.17 -4.23
C GLU A 40 -18.42 13.71 -4.70
N ALA A 41 -18.05 12.45 -4.38
CA ALA A 41 -16.81 11.86 -4.88
C ALA A 41 -16.75 11.82 -6.41
N LEU A 42 -17.83 11.43 -7.09
CA LEU A 42 -17.89 11.43 -8.55
C LEU A 42 -17.93 12.84 -9.16
N GLU A 43 -18.60 13.80 -8.52
CA GLU A 43 -18.60 15.21 -8.96
C GLU A 43 -17.18 15.81 -8.90
N ILE A 44 -16.47 15.56 -7.80
CA ILE A 44 -15.06 15.98 -7.63
C ILE A 44 -14.18 15.24 -8.65
N PHE A 45 -14.38 13.94 -8.84
CA PHE A 45 -13.61 13.16 -9.80
C PHE A 45 -13.75 13.70 -11.23
N ALA A 46 -14.97 14.00 -11.66
CA ALA A 46 -15.23 14.55 -12.98
C ALA A 46 -14.61 15.94 -13.20
N ARG A 47 -14.56 16.78 -12.15
CA ARG A 47 -14.04 18.16 -12.21
C ARG A 47 -12.53 18.21 -12.12
N GLU A 48 -11.94 17.44 -11.20
CA GLU A 48 -10.53 17.58 -10.79
C GLU A 48 -9.62 16.50 -11.39
N ALA A 49 -10.17 15.39 -11.87
CA ALA A 49 -9.45 14.23 -12.38
C ALA A 49 -8.31 13.78 -11.43
N PRO A 50 -8.62 13.36 -10.18
CA PRO A 50 -7.62 12.91 -9.23
C PRO A 50 -6.94 11.60 -9.70
N GLN A 51 -5.63 11.52 -9.51
CA GLN A 51 -4.84 10.34 -9.89
C GLN A 51 -4.95 9.20 -8.87
N VAL A 52 -5.27 9.53 -7.61
CA VAL A 52 -5.45 8.57 -6.52
C VAL A 52 -6.80 8.82 -5.85
N ALA A 53 -7.53 7.75 -5.55
CA ALA A 53 -8.79 7.79 -4.82
C ALA A 53 -8.76 6.82 -3.63
N VAL A 54 -8.98 7.35 -2.42
CA VAL A 54 -9.17 6.58 -1.18
C VAL A 54 -10.66 6.61 -0.88
N LEU A 55 -11.31 5.45 -0.92
CA LEU A 55 -12.77 5.33 -0.86
C LEU A 55 -13.18 4.43 0.30
N ASP A 56 -14.00 4.93 1.21
CA ASP A 56 -14.73 4.03 2.10
C ASP A 56 -15.74 3.21 1.31
N ILE A 57 -15.84 1.91 1.63
CA ILE A 57 -16.79 1.03 0.93
C ILE A 57 -18.21 1.31 1.36
N GLU A 58 -18.45 1.48 2.64
CA GLU A 58 -19.80 1.57 3.20
C GLU A 58 -20.29 3.01 3.33
N MET A 59 -20.46 3.69 2.20
CA MET A 59 -21.10 5.01 2.18
C MET A 59 -22.61 4.91 1.83
N PRO A 60 -23.47 5.74 2.45
CA PRO A 60 -24.90 5.73 2.17
C PRO A 60 -25.22 6.20 0.75
N GLY A 61 -26.16 5.53 0.12
CA GLY A 61 -26.64 5.83 -1.23
C GLY A 61 -25.76 5.22 -2.31
N LEU A 62 -24.57 5.73 -2.55
CA LEU A 62 -23.62 5.22 -3.53
C LEU A 62 -22.37 4.71 -2.79
N THR A 63 -22.16 3.41 -2.81
CA THR A 63 -21.03 2.74 -2.15
C THR A 63 -19.70 3.08 -2.82
N GLY A 64 -18.58 2.96 -2.09
CA GLY A 64 -17.24 3.17 -2.65
C GLY A 64 -16.95 2.24 -3.83
N LEU A 65 -17.50 1.03 -3.83
CA LEU A 65 -17.37 0.09 -4.94
C LEU A 65 -18.09 0.57 -6.21
N GLU A 66 -19.27 1.16 -6.06
CA GLU A 66 -20.02 1.73 -7.19
C GLU A 66 -19.33 2.99 -7.72
N VAL A 67 -18.77 3.81 -6.82
CA VAL A 67 -17.91 4.96 -7.20
C VAL A 67 -16.72 4.47 -8.01
N ALA A 68 -16.00 3.46 -7.52
CA ALA A 68 -14.84 2.90 -8.20
C ALA A 68 -15.18 2.34 -9.59
N ARG A 69 -16.33 1.66 -9.75
CA ARG A 69 -16.79 1.18 -11.09
C ARG A 69 -16.99 2.34 -12.05
N LYS A 70 -17.65 3.42 -11.62
CA LYS A 70 -17.87 4.61 -12.46
C LYS A 70 -16.55 5.32 -12.79
N ILE A 71 -15.60 5.38 -11.86
CA ILE A 71 -14.26 5.88 -12.12
C ILE A 71 -13.60 5.04 -13.23
N ARG A 72 -13.67 3.71 -13.17
CA ARG A 72 -13.06 2.81 -14.15
C ARG A 72 -13.66 2.91 -15.55
N GLU A 73 -14.91 3.34 -15.67
CA GLU A 73 -15.55 3.61 -16.98
C GLU A 73 -14.88 4.80 -17.70
N THR A 74 -14.36 5.78 -16.95
CA THR A 74 -13.76 7.01 -17.48
C THR A 74 -12.24 7.04 -17.37
N ASP A 75 -11.68 6.49 -16.30
CA ASP A 75 -10.23 6.44 -16.05
C ASP A 75 -9.79 5.07 -15.54
N ARG A 76 -8.96 4.39 -16.32
CA ARG A 76 -8.38 3.10 -15.98
C ARG A 76 -7.10 3.20 -15.15
N ASN A 77 -6.48 4.38 -15.12
CA ASN A 77 -5.17 4.60 -14.52
C ASN A 77 -5.22 5.18 -13.11
N CYS A 78 -6.36 5.72 -12.68
CA CYS A 78 -6.53 6.19 -11.31
C CYS A 78 -6.23 5.06 -10.31
N ALA A 79 -5.32 5.26 -9.36
CA ALA A 79 -5.07 4.30 -8.30
C ALA A 79 -6.21 4.37 -7.27
N ILE A 80 -6.88 3.24 -7.02
CA ILE A 80 -8.00 3.16 -6.09
C ILE A 80 -7.58 2.33 -4.89
N LEU A 81 -7.75 2.91 -3.69
CA LEU A 81 -7.58 2.25 -2.40
C LEU A 81 -8.93 2.22 -1.70
N PHE A 82 -9.28 1.08 -1.12
CA PHE A 82 -10.47 0.96 -0.31
C PHE A 82 -10.18 0.99 1.18
N LEU A 83 -11.06 1.65 1.94
CA LEU A 83 -11.14 1.54 3.39
C LEU A 83 -12.43 0.79 3.74
N THR A 84 -12.41 -0.06 4.76
CA THR A 84 -13.61 -0.81 5.16
C THR A 84 -13.51 -1.31 6.59
N GLY A 85 -14.65 -1.26 7.31
CA GLY A 85 -14.80 -1.82 8.65
C GLY A 85 -15.13 -3.32 8.67
N PHE A 86 -15.44 -3.92 7.53
CA PHE A 86 -15.94 -5.28 7.46
C PHE A 86 -15.03 -6.20 6.65
N ASP A 87 -14.67 -7.34 7.25
CA ASP A 87 -13.99 -8.46 6.61
C ASP A 87 -14.99 -9.32 5.81
N LYS A 88 -15.82 -8.68 4.96
CA LYS A 88 -16.75 -9.40 4.10
C LYS A 88 -16.05 -9.83 2.82
N PHE A 89 -15.97 -11.13 2.61
CA PHE A 89 -15.41 -11.76 1.41
C PHE A 89 -15.96 -11.16 0.09
N ASP A 90 -17.24 -10.76 0.09
CA ASP A 90 -17.90 -10.17 -1.08
C ASP A 90 -17.34 -8.80 -1.47
N TYR A 91 -16.88 -7.98 -0.54
CA TYR A 91 -16.27 -6.68 -0.86
C TYR A 91 -14.88 -6.83 -1.45
N ALA A 92 -14.09 -7.75 -0.91
CA ALA A 92 -12.78 -8.07 -1.46
C ALA A 92 -12.89 -8.59 -2.91
N ARG A 93 -13.87 -9.47 -3.20
CA ARG A 93 -14.15 -9.98 -4.55
C ARG A 93 -14.60 -8.87 -5.51
N GLN A 94 -15.38 -7.92 -5.05
CA GLN A 94 -15.83 -6.79 -5.87
C GLN A 94 -14.70 -5.76 -6.11
N ALA A 95 -13.80 -5.55 -5.15
CA ALA A 95 -12.61 -4.70 -5.31
C ALA A 95 -11.69 -5.20 -6.44
N ILE A 96 -11.61 -6.53 -6.66
CA ILE A 96 -10.89 -7.11 -7.81
C ILE A 96 -11.47 -6.62 -9.13
N SER A 97 -12.80 -6.61 -9.26
CA SER A 97 -13.48 -6.26 -10.52
C SER A 97 -13.18 -4.83 -10.97
N VAL A 98 -12.87 -3.94 -10.00
CA VAL A 98 -12.50 -2.54 -10.25
C VAL A 98 -10.99 -2.30 -10.25
N ARG A 99 -10.17 -3.35 -10.16
CA ARG A 99 -8.70 -3.28 -10.10
C ARG A 99 -8.26 -2.29 -9.04
N ALA A 100 -8.76 -2.47 -7.81
CA ALA A 100 -8.26 -1.72 -6.67
C ALA A 100 -6.77 -2.02 -6.46
N MET A 101 -6.01 -1.01 -6.11
CA MET A 101 -4.59 -1.15 -5.86
C MET A 101 -4.31 -1.75 -4.49
N ASP A 102 -5.07 -1.34 -3.49
CA ASP A 102 -4.94 -1.85 -2.12
C ASP A 102 -6.28 -1.76 -1.38
N TYR A 103 -6.33 -2.40 -0.22
CA TYR A 103 -7.51 -2.56 0.60
C TYR A 103 -7.10 -2.54 2.08
N LEU A 104 -7.49 -1.49 2.81
CA LEU A 104 -7.19 -1.32 4.23
C LEU A 104 -8.41 -1.64 5.08
N LEU A 105 -8.22 -2.54 6.06
CA LEU A 105 -9.25 -2.86 7.05
C LEU A 105 -9.18 -1.88 8.22
N LYS A 106 -10.31 -1.28 8.57
CA LYS A 106 -10.47 -0.50 9.81
C LYS A 106 -10.52 -1.47 11.03
N PRO A 107 -9.83 -1.19 12.14
CA PRO A 107 -8.92 -0.06 12.31
C PRO A 107 -7.55 -0.31 11.66
N TYR A 108 -7.04 0.68 10.94
CA TYR A 108 -5.69 0.72 10.39
C TYR A 108 -4.82 1.72 11.16
N ASN A 109 -3.51 1.52 11.17
CA ASN A 109 -2.61 2.51 11.75
C ASN A 109 -2.21 3.59 10.72
N GLU A 110 -1.75 4.76 11.22
CA GLU A 110 -1.35 5.89 10.37
C GLU A 110 -0.28 5.49 9.33
N GLN A 111 0.64 4.60 9.67
CA GLN A 111 1.73 4.20 8.78
C GLN A 111 1.23 3.31 7.63
N GLU A 112 0.33 2.36 7.92
CA GLU A 112 -0.31 1.54 6.86
C GLU A 112 -0.98 2.40 5.81
N LEU A 113 -1.80 3.37 6.25
CA LEU A 113 -2.49 4.30 5.37
C LEU A 113 -1.50 5.10 4.52
N VAL A 114 -0.49 5.70 5.18
CA VAL A 114 0.49 6.55 4.50
C VAL A 114 1.31 5.77 3.49
N PHE A 115 1.76 4.55 3.81
CA PHE A 115 2.50 3.70 2.87
C PHE A 115 1.67 3.30 1.66
N ALA A 116 0.40 2.90 1.88
CA ALA A 116 -0.49 2.53 0.79
C ALA A 116 -0.73 3.71 -0.17
N VAL A 117 -0.95 4.92 0.37
CA VAL A 117 -1.15 6.13 -0.46
C VAL A 117 0.14 6.58 -1.14
N GLU A 118 1.31 6.52 -0.47
CA GLU A 118 2.61 6.82 -1.12
C GLU A 118 2.90 5.85 -2.27
N ASP A 119 2.60 4.57 -2.09
CA ASP A 119 2.78 3.56 -3.13
C ASP A 119 1.86 3.85 -4.33
N ALA A 120 0.61 4.26 -4.06
CA ALA A 120 -0.33 4.70 -5.09
C ALA A 120 0.19 5.91 -5.87
N ILE A 121 0.70 6.93 -5.17
CA ILE A 121 1.28 8.13 -5.80
C ILE A 121 2.48 7.75 -6.68
N ARG A 122 3.34 6.86 -6.21
CA ARG A 122 4.50 6.39 -6.97
C ARG A 122 4.09 5.68 -8.25
N GLN A 123 3.13 4.76 -8.18
CA GLN A 123 2.67 4.00 -9.34
C GLN A 123 2.02 4.88 -10.43
N VAL A 124 1.21 5.88 -10.04
CA VAL A 124 0.60 6.79 -11.03
C VAL A 124 1.59 7.80 -11.60
N SER A 125 2.73 8.02 -10.93
CA SER A 125 3.78 8.95 -11.39
C SER A 125 4.74 8.33 -12.41
N VAL A 126 4.79 6.99 -12.50
CA VAL A 126 5.62 6.24 -13.45
C VAL A 126 4.69 5.52 -14.44
N PRO A 127 4.77 5.77 -15.77
CA PRO A 127 3.98 5.02 -16.73
C PRO A 127 4.39 3.54 -16.73
N LEU A 128 3.57 2.68 -16.15
CA LEU A 128 3.78 1.23 -16.20
C LEU A 128 3.30 0.69 -17.56
N PRO A 129 4.02 -0.26 -18.18
CA PRO A 129 3.53 -0.97 -19.35
C PRO A 129 2.24 -1.74 -19.00
N ALA A 130 1.26 -1.67 -19.89
CA ALA A 130 -0.05 -2.31 -19.72
C ALA A 130 0.10 -3.80 -19.41
N ARG A 131 -0.32 -4.23 -18.21
CA ARG A 131 -0.33 -5.64 -17.80
C ARG A 131 -1.50 -6.39 -18.46
N PRO A 132 -1.28 -7.61 -18.96
CA PRO A 132 -2.37 -8.46 -19.42
C PRO A 132 -3.27 -8.88 -18.26
N ALA A 133 -4.59 -8.95 -18.51
CA ALA A 133 -5.59 -9.39 -17.56
C ALA A 133 -5.35 -10.86 -17.17
N GLN A 134 -5.19 -11.14 -15.87
CA GLN A 134 -5.09 -12.52 -15.39
C GLN A 134 -6.49 -13.13 -15.15
N PRO A 135 -6.68 -14.43 -15.45
CA PRO A 135 -7.91 -15.13 -15.13
C PRO A 135 -8.06 -15.34 -13.63
N PRO A 136 -9.31 -15.39 -13.10
CA PRO A 136 -9.56 -15.60 -11.68
C PRO A 136 -9.06 -16.97 -11.22
N ALA A 137 -8.30 -17.00 -10.13
CA ALA A 137 -7.87 -18.23 -9.48
C ALA A 137 -9.07 -18.96 -8.81
N PRO A 138 -9.08 -20.29 -8.74
CA PRO A 138 -10.19 -21.05 -8.19
C PRO A 138 -10.39 -20.83 -6.69
N ALA A 139 -11.65 -20.69 -6.27
CA ALA A 139 -12.05 -20.57 -4.88
C ALA A 139 -11.84 -21.90 -4.16
N GLU A 140 -11.11 -21.90 -3.03
CA GLU A 140 -10.96 -23.08 -2.20
C GLU A 140 -12.05 -23.21 -1.12
N PRO A 141 -12.43 -24.46 -0.75
CA PRO A 141 -13.49 -24.73 0.23
C PRO A 141 -13.01 -24.58 1.68
N LEU A 142 -13.92 -24.11 2.53
CA LEU A 142 -13.83 -24.00 4.00
C LEU A 142 -13.50 -25.34 4.66
N ARG A 143 -12.47 -25.42 5.51
CA ARG A 143 -12.18 -26.54 6.41
C ARG A 143 -11.65 -26.06 7.78
N ARG A 144 -11.78 -26.90 8.80
CA ARG A 144 -11.72 -26.81 10.26
C ARG A 144 -10.49 -26.12 10.89
N GLU A 145 -10.68 -25.57 12.11
CA GLU A 145 -9.77 -24.65 12.84
C GLU A 145 -8.35 -25.18 13.15
N GLU A 146 -8.15 -26.47 13.37
CA GLU A 146 -6.81 -27.02 13.67
C GLU A 146 -5.91 -27.15 12.42
N ASP A 147 -6.50 -27.27 11.22
CA ASP A 147 -5.80 -27.21 9.94
C ASP A 147 -5.43 -25.77 9.56
N GLU A 148 -6.08 -24.77 10.15
CA GLU A 148 -5.93 -23.35 9.79
C GLU A 148 -4.61 -22.75 10.28
N ASP A 149 -4.16 -23.12 11.49
CA ASP A 149 -2.89 -22.62 12.05
C ASP A 149 -1.67 -23.17 11.30
N MET A 150 -1.65 -24.45 10.97
CA MET A 150 -0.57 -25.06 10.20
C MET A 150 -0.55 -24.53 8.75
N ARG A 151 -1.72 -24.36 8.14
CA ARG A 151 -1.87 -23.77 6.81
C ARG A 151 -1.39 -22.34 6.77
N THR A 152 -1.76 -21.51 7.76
CA THR A 152 -1.32 -20.12 7.91
C THR A 152 0.20 -20.04 8.05
N ALA A 153 0.82 -20.94 8.81
CA ALA A 153 2.26 -21.01 8.95
C ALA A 153 2.98 -21.35 7.63
N ILE A 154 2.45 -22.31 6.85
CA ILE A 154 2.99 -22.68 5.53
C ILE A 154 2.90 -21.48 4.57
N ILE A 155 1.73 -20.85 4.47
CA ILE A 155 1.49 -19.72 3.59
C ILE A 155 2.37 -18.53 3.99
N ARG A 156 2.49 -18.25 5.29
CA ARG A 156 3.38 -17.22 5.81
C ARG A 156 4.83 -17.47 5.39
N ALA A 157 5.29 -18.72 5.44
CA ALA A 157 6.64 -19.11 5.02
C ALA A 157 6.85 -18.94 3.51
N GLU A 158 5.83 -19.25 2.68
CA GLU A 158 5.87 -19.03 1.23
C GLU A 158 5.95 -17.55 0.86
N ILE A 159 5.09 -16.73 1.48
CA ILE A 159 5.10 -15.28 1.27
C ILE A 159 6.42 -14.67 1.73
N SER A 160 6.95 -15.06 2.90
CA SER A 160 8.23 -14.57 3.41
C SER A 160 9.39 -14.93 2.47
N ARG A 161 9.39 -16.14 1.90
CA ARG A 161 10.39 -16.58 0.93
C ARG A 161 10.31 -15.79 -0.38
N PHE A 162 9.10 -15.51 -0.85
CA PHE A 162 8.89 -14.65 -2.03
C PHE A 162 9.46 -13.25 -1.79
N ILE A 163 9.12 -12.63 -0.64
CA ILE A 163 9.62 -11.30 -0.30
C ILE A 163 11.13 -11.29 -0.16
N ASP A 164 11.72 -12.28 0.51
CA ASP A 164 13.20 -12.38 0.65
C ASP A 164 13.92 -12.53 -0.70
N ALA A 165 13.30 -13.19 -1.68
CA ALA A 165 13.87 -13.35 -3.02
C ALA A 165 13.72 -12.09 -3.89
N HIS A 166 12.67 -11.27 -3.68
CA HIS A 166 12.30 -10.19 -4.61
C HIS A 166 12.25 -8.79 -3.99
N TYR A 167 12.59 -8.60 -2.70
CA TYR A 167 12.48 -7.28 -2.04
C TYR A 167 13.29 -6.18 -2.72
N GLY A 168 14.38 -6.52 -3.41
CA GLY A 168 15.21 -5.59 -4.18
C GLY A 168 14.61 -5.17 -5.52
N GLU A 169 13.52 -5.78 -5.95
CA GLU A 169 12.81 -5.48 -7.19
C GLU A 169 11.62 -4.54 -6.92
N ASP A 170 11.06 -3.92 -7.97
CA ASP A 170 9.85 -3.10 -7.84
C ASP A 170 8.61 -3.99 -7.84
N ILE A 171 8.35 -4.66 -6.70
CA ILE A 171 7.21 -5.56 -6.51
C ILE A 171 6.04 -4.88 -5.84
N SER A 172 4.84 -5.21 -6.31
CA SER A 172 3.56 -4.83 -5.71
C SER A 172 2.87 -6.02 -5.04
N MET A 173 1.79 -5.77 -4.31
CA MET A 173 0.91 -6.80 -3.75
C MET A 173 0.35 -7.71 -4.86
N GLN A 174 0.00 -7.15 -6.01
CA GLN A 174 -0.49 -7.89 -7.18
C GLN A 174 0.58 -8.82 -7.78
N ASP A 175 1.85 -8.39 -7.77
CA ASP A 175 2.95 -9.24 -8.22
C ASP A 175 3.13 -10.46 -7.33
N ALA A 176 3.08 -10.24 -6.02
CA ALA A 176 3.16 -11.30 -5.03
C ALA A 176 1.97 -12.26 -5.13
N ALA A 177 0.75 -11.73 -5.25
CA ALA A 177 -0.47 -12.52 -5.44
C ALA A 177 -0.37 -13.41 -6.68
N ALA A 178 0.05 -12.81 -7.83
CA ALA A 178 0.20 -13.53 -9.09
C ALA A 178 1.25 -14.63 -9.02
N ALA A 179 2.44 -14.34 -8.45
CA ALA A 179 3.53 -15.31 -8.31
C ALA A 179 3.13 -16.50 -7.44
N LEU A 180 2.34 -16.26 -6.40
CA LEU A 180 1.86 -17.29 -5.47
C LEU A 180 0.50 -17.91 -5.90
N ARG A 181 -0.02 -17.54 -7.07
CA ARG A 181 -1.26 -18.05 -7.67
C ARG A 181 -2.53 -17.77 -6.86
N TYR A 182 -2.53 -16.65 -6.14
CA TYR A 182 -3.71 -16.15 -5.44
C TYR A 182 -4.39 -15.03 -6.25
N SER A 183 -5.70 -14.85 -6.01
CA SER A 183 -6.35 -13.60 -6.43
C SER A 183 -5.91 -12.45 -5.52
N ASP A 184 -5.86 -11.22 -6.06
CA ASP A 184 -5.39 -10.03 -5.34
C ASP A 184 -6.12 -9.83 -3.99
N ALA A 185 -7.46 -9.96 -3.98
CA ALA A 185 -8.24 -9.81 -2.76
C ALA A 185 -8.03 -10.92 -1.74
N TYR A 186 -7.92 -12.17 -2.20
CA TYR A 186 -7.63 -13.28 -1.30
C TYR A 186 -6.23 -13.14 -0.69
N PHE A 187 -5.25 -12.74 -1.51
CA PHE A 187 -3.89 -12.52 -1.05
C PHE A 187 -3.80 -11.36 -0.05
N CYS A 188 -4.50 -10.25 -0.29
CA CYS A 188 -4.55 -9.10 0.63
C CYS A 188 -5.08 -9.52 2.01
N LYS A 189 -6.21 -10.27 2.04
CA LYS A 189 -6.77 -10.82 3.28
C LYS A 189 -5.80 -11.77 3.97
N LEU A 190 -5.27 -12.73 3.21
CA LEU A 190 -4.34 -13.74 3.68
C LEU A 190 -3.06 -13.12 4.24
N PHE A 191 -2.50 -12.12 3.53
CA PHE A 191 -1.32 -11.39 3.97
C PHE A 191 -1.57 -10.71 5.32
N LYS A 192 -2.69 -9.97 5.44
CA LYS A 192 -3.05 -9.30 6.70
C LYS A 192 -3.32 -10.28 7.83
N GLN A 193 -3.91 -11.44 7.54
CA GLN A 193 -4.10 -12.53 8.51
C GLN A 193 -2.75 -13.07 9.01
N CYS A 194 -1.77 -13.27 8.11
CA CYS A 194 -0.45 -13.80 8.43
C CYS A 194 0.48 -12.79 9.13
N PHE A 195 0.47 -11.53 8.68
CA PHE A 195 1.48 -10.52 9.08
C PHE A 195 0.91 -9.37 9.93
N LYS A 196 -0.43 -9.25 10.07
CA LYS A 196 -1.15 -8.22 10.85
C LYS A 196 -0.96 -6.78 10.35
N VAL A 197 -0.35 -6.60 9.19
CA VAL A 197 -0.13 -5.32 8.49
C VAL A 197 -0.39 -5.52 6.99
N ASN A 198 -0.52 -4.43 6.21
CA ASN A 198 -0.64 -4.55 4.76
C ASN A 198 0.72 -4.86 4.09
N PHE A 199 0.66 -5.27 2.82
CA PHE A 199 1.85 -5.69 2.06
C PHE A 199 2.87 -4.55 1.93
N SER A 200 2.43 -3.34 1.58
CA SER A 200 3.31 -2.19 1.37
C SER A 200 4.03 -1.78 2.67
N ALA A 201 3.34 -1.79 3.82
CA ALA A 201 3.96 -1.51 5.11
C ALA A 201 5.02 -2.55 5.48
N TYR A 202 4.68 -3.83 5.34
CA TYR A 202 5.60 -4.94 5.62
C TYR A 202 6.84 -4.90 4.72
N LEU A 203 6.64 -4.73 3.41
CA LEU A 203 7.74 -4.66 2.44
C LEU A 203 8.69 -3.49 2.73
N ASN A 204 8.14 -2.31 3.06
CA ASN A 204 8.95 -1.15 3.42
C ASN A 204 9.75 -1.38 4.71
N GLU A 205 9.14 -1.98 5.74
CA GLU A 205 9.85 -2.35 6.98
C GLU A 205 10.97 -3.36 6.70
N TYR A 206 10.68 -4.38 5.89
CA TYR A 206 11.64 -5.40 5.47
C TYR A 206 12.84 -4.78 4.75
N ARG A 207 12.60 -3.93 3.75
CA ARG A 207 13.61 -3.21 2.98
C ARG A 207 14.48 -2.31 3.85
N VAL A 208 13.86 -1.56 4.77
CA VAL A 208 14.59 -0.69 5.70
C VAL A 208 15.47 -1.51 6.65
N ASN A 209 15.01 -2.65 7.13
CA ASN A 209 15.83 -3.54 7.95
C ASN A 209 17.04 -4.09 7.19
N LYS A 210 16.90 -4.43 5.90
CA LYS A 210 18.03 -4.79 5.03
C LYS A 210 18.98 -3.60 4.79
N ALA A 211 18.41 -2.41 4.54
CA ALA A 211 19.20 -1.18 4.36
C ALA A 211 20.04 -0.83 5.60
N ARG A 212 19.50 -1.00 6.81
CA ARG A 212 20.23 -0.76 8.07
C ARG A 212 21.52 -1.59 8.16
N GLN A 213 21.53 -2.80 7.61
CA GLN A 213 22.73 -3.64 7.57
C GLN A 213 23.73 -3.12 6.54
N LEU A 214 23.27 -2.74 5.34
CA LEU A 214 24.12 -2.24 4.26
C LEU A 214 24.71 -0.85 4.56
N ILE A 215 24.02 -0.01 5.31
CA ILE A 215 24.45 1.34 5.68
C ILE A 215 25.73 1.33 6.51
N LEU A 216 26.03 0.24 7.20
CA LEU A 216 27.26 0.08 8.00
C LEU A 216 28.51 -0.10 7.12
N ASP A 217 28.37 -0.48 5.86
CA ASP A 217 29.50 -0.52 4.91
C ASP A 217 29.77 0.88 4.34
N PRO A 218 30.93 1.50 4.70
CA PRO A 218 31.26 2.85 4.23
C PRO A 218 31.55 2.94 2.73
N ARG A 219 31.78 1.80 2.07
CA ARG A 219 32.08 1.74 0.63
C ARG A 219 30.85 1.91 -0.24
N LEU A 220 29.65 1.64 0.32
CA LEU A 220 28.39 1.75 -0.40
C LEU A 220 27.83 3.17 -0.30
N SER A 221 27.43 3.77 -1.42
CA SER A 221 26.70 5.03 -1.39
C SER A 221 25.27 4.82 -0.90
N LEU A 222 24.68 5.84 -0.25
CA LEU A 222 23.28 5.75 0.21
C LEU A 222 22.29 5.59 -0.95
N LYS A 223 22.65 6.11 -2.13
CA LYS A 223 21.87 5.94 -3.36
C LYS A 223 21.88 4.48 -3.82
N ASP A 224 23.06 3.85 -3.83
CA ASP A 224 23.22 2.45 -4.23
C ASP A 224 22.54 1.51 -3.24
N ILE A 225 22.60 1.82 -1.94
CA ILE A 225 21.87 1.07 -0.91
C ILE A 225 20.36 1.17 -1.15
N GLY A 226 19.82 2.37 -1.39
CA GLY A 226 18.42 2.55 -1.71
C GLY A 226 18.00 1.71 -2.92
N ALA A 227 18.79 1.74 -3.99
CA ALA A 227 18.54 0.94 -5.20
C ALA A 227 18.62 -0.57 -4.92
N ALA A 228 19.64 -1.02 -4.17
CA ALA A 228 19.83 -2.43 -3.83
C ALA A 228 18.69 -3.02 -2.98
N VAL A 229 18.02 -2.19 -2.17
CA VAL A 229 16.86 -2.64 -1.38
C VAL A 229 15.51 -2.32 -2.05
N GLY A 230 15.50 -1.99 -3.34
CA GLY A 230 14.28 -1.87 -4.15
C GLY A 230 13.63 -0.50 -4.20
N TYR A 231 14.37 0.58 -3.88
CA TYR A 231 13.89 1.95 -4.04
C TYR A 231 14.53 2.61 -5.27
N SER A 232 13.75 2.87 -6.30
CA SER A 232 14.19 3.60 -7.50
C SER A 232 14.37 5.11 -7.25
N ASP A 233 13.66 5.68 -6.25
CA ASP A 233 13.73 7.10 -5.84
C ASP A 233 14.43 7.23 -4.48
N ALA A 234 15.60 7.89 -4.48
CA ALA A 234 16.40 8.13 -3.28
C ALA A 234 15.69 9.04 -2.24
N ASN A 235 14.83 9.96 -2.70
CA ASN A 235 14.07 10.83 -1.80
C ASN A 235 12.96 10.02 -1.10
N TYR A 236 12.31 9.12 -1.84
CA TYR A 236 11.34 8.20 -1.27
C TYR A 236 12.00 7.27 -0.24
N PHE A 237 13.13 6.65 -0.58
CA PHE A 237 13.93 5.86 0.35
C PHE A 237 14.26 6.64 1.64
N THR A 238 14.74 7.87 1.52
CA THR A 238 15.09 8.71 2.68
C THR A 238 13.88 8.99 3.57
N ARG A 239 12.70 9.27 2.99
CA ARG A 239 11.46 9.50 3.76
C ARG A 239 10.99 8.25 4.49
N VAL A 240 10.96 7.11 3.79
CA VAL A 240 10.57 5.83 4.38
C VAL A 240 11.52 5.43 5.51
N PHE A 241 12.83 5.51 5.26
CA PHE A 241 13.84 5.18 6.24
C PHE A 241 13.73 6.05 7.50
N LYS A 242 13.61 7.39 7.33
CA LYS A 242 13.42 8.32 8.47
C LYS A 242 12.13 8.04 9.23
N ARG A 243 11.04 7.72 8.55
CA ARG A 243 9.76 7.40 9.18
C ARG A 243 9.85 6.16 10.07
N LEU A 244 10.54 5.12 9.60
CA LEU A 244 10.64 3.84 10.31
C LEU A 244 11.75 3.82 11.39
N THR A 245 12.80 4.62 11.23
CA THR A 245 13.96 4.61 12.16
C THR A 245 14.08 5.87 13.02
N GLY A 246 13.34 6.93 12.70
CA GLY A 246 13.45 8.25 13.33
C GLY A 246 14.59 9.11 12.78
N GLN A 247 15.50 8.56 11.98
CA GLN A 247 16.70 9.22 11.45
C GLN A 247 16.77 9.07 9.93
N THR A 248 17.40 10.02 9.24
CA THR A 248 17.76 9.84 7.83
C THR A 248 18.86 8.77 7.67
N PRO A 249 19.01 8.15 6.49
CA PRO A 249 20.10 7.20 6.25
C PRO A 249 21.50 7.78 6.55
N SER A 250 21.73 9.06 6.29
CA SER A 250 23.00 9.74 6.58
C SER A 250 23.23 9.87 8.08
N GLU A 251 22.23 10.35 8.83
CA GLU A 251 22.29 10.48 10.30
C GLU A 251 22.52 9.13 10.96
N TYR A 252 21.82 8.08 10.46
CA TYR A 252 21.96 6.73 10.96
C TYR A 252 23.39 6.18 10.75
N ARG A 253 24.00 6.42 9.58
CA ARG A 253 25.40 6.06 9.29
C ARG A 253 26.38 6.76 10.21
N MET A 254 26.22 8.07 10.43
CA MET A 254 27.08 8.84 11.32
C MET A 254 27.02 8.33 12.76
N ALA A 255 25.80 8.13 13.27
CA ALA A 255 25.60 7.62 14.63
C ALA A 255 26.18 6.18 14.82
N ALA A 256 26.14 5.34 13.78
CA ALA A 256 26.75 4.02 13.82
C ALA A 256 28.28 4.08 13.82
N ALA A 257 28.88 4.99 13.03
CA ALA A 257 30.32 5.21 12.99
C ALA A 257 30.87 5.75 14.32
N GLU A 258 30.16 6.68 14.97
CA GLU A 258 30.53 7.20 16.28
C GLU A 258 30.55 6.10 17.38
N LYS A 259 29.55 5.21 17.35
CA LYS A 259 29.51 4.08 18.29
C LYS A 259 30.65 3.08 18.07
N ALA A 260 31.06 2.87 16.83
CA ALA A 260 32.15 1.96 16.50
C ALA A 260 33.55 2.50 16.91
N VAL A 261 33.70 3.82 17.11
CA VAL A 261 34.94 4.46 17.57
C VAL A 261 35.05 4.50 19.10
N GLN A 262 33.91 4.37 19.80
CA GLN A 262 33.84 4.45 21.27
C GLN A 262 33.82 3.07 21.97
N GLY A 263 33.79 1.98 21.22
CA GLY A 263 33.83 0.58 21.73
C GLY A 263 35.06 -0.16 21.23
#